data_926b184df359dbe052894d88788ad508
#
_entry.id   926b184df359dbe052894d88788ad508
#
_cell.length_a   1.000
_cell.length_b   1.000
_cell.length_c   1.000
_cell.angle_alpha   90.00
_cell.angle_beta   90.00
_cell.angle_gamma   90.00
#
_symmetry.space_group_name_H-M   'P 1'
#
loop_
_entity.id
_entity.type
_entity.pdbx_description
1 polymer ?
#
loop_
_entity_poly.entity_id
_entity_poly.type
_entity_poly.pdbx_seq_one_letter_code
_entity_poly.pdbx_strand_id
1 'polypeptide(L)' 'MKRYTVTSTQTPHGPIYQILDKVTGAVIESAYTCEKWAEREAERMEKENGENLHRVHQKQRD' A
#
# COMPACT_ATOMS: atom_id res chain seq x y z
N MET A 1 7.97 -5.35 -9.85
CA MET A 1 8.22 -4.11 -9.11
C MET A 1 6.97 -3.68 -8.37
N LYS A 2 7.14 -3.27 -7.13
CA LYS A 2 5.99 -2.93 -6.31
C LYS A 2 5.57 -1.49 -6.48
N ARG A 3 4.29 -1.30 -6.54
CA ARG A 3 3.72 0.03 -6.64
C ARG A 3 3.63 0.72 -5.30
N TYR A 4 3.36 -0.04 -4.26
CA TYR A 4 3.17 0.52 -2.93
C TYR A 4 4.35 0.18 -2.04
N THR A 5 4.72 1.12 -1.20
CA THR A 5 5.80 0.92 -0.25
C THR A 5 5.37 1.46 1.10
N VAL A 6 5.98 0.91 2.15
CA VAL A 6 5.68 1.35 3.51
C VAL A 6 6.79 2.27 3.97
N THR A 7 6.41 3.45 4.44
CA THR A 7 7.34 4.39 5.03
C THR A 7 6.93 4.62 6.48
N SER A 8 7.84 5.19 7.24
CA SER A 8 7.55 5.46 8.65
C SER A 8 7.88 6.90 8.97
N THR A 9 7.14 7.44 9.93
CA THR A 9 7.34 8.80 10.40
C THR A 9 7.37 8.75 11.92
N GLN A 10 8.35 9.42 12.51
CA GLN A 10 8.48 9.46 13.94
C GLN A 10 7.59 10.54 14.50
N THR A 11 6.80 10.21 15.51
CA THR A 11 5.95 11.18 16.19
C THR A 11 6.24 11.13 17.68
N PRO A 12 5.74 12.13 18.43
CA PRO A 12 5.91 12.10 19.90
C PRO A 12 5.31 10.86 20.55
N HIS A 13 4.34 10.25 19.90
CA HIS A 13 3.69 9.05 20.43
C HIS A 13 4.32 7.77 19.89
N GLY A 14 5.38 7.89 19.11
CA GLY A 14 6.02 6.73 18.52
C GLY A 14 5.93 6.78 17.02
N PRO A 15 6.45 5.75 16.35
CA PRO A 15 6.44 5.75 14.89
C PRO A 15 5.05 5.42 14.36
N ILE A 16 4.70 6.03 13.26
CA ILE A 16 3.54 5.63 12.49
C ILE A 16 4.00 5.22 11.11
N TYR A 17 3.24 4.32 10.51
CA TYR A 17 3.60 3.77 9.22
C TYR A 17 2.58 4.16 8.18
N GLN A 18 3.07 4.40 6.98
CA GLN A 18 2.25 4.92 5.91
C GLN A 18 2.46 4.07 4.67
N ILE A 19 1.44 4.02 3.84
CA ILE A 19 1.55 3.34 2.56
C ILE A 19 1.64 4.40 1.48
N LEU A 20 2.74 4.38 0.74
CA LEU A 20 3.00 5.35 -0.31
C LEU A 20 2.81 4.69 -1.67
N ASP A 21 2.04 5.35 -2.52
CA ASP A 21 1.86 4.94 -3.90
C ASP A 21 2.99 5.54 -4.72
N LYS A 22 3.91 4.71 -5.19
CA LYS A 22 5.07 5.19 -5.90
C LYS A 22 4.72 5.71 -7.30
N VAL A 23 3.59 5.30 -7.81
CA VAL A 23 3.19 5.75 -9.14
C VAL A 23 2.71 7.19 -9.11
N THR A 24 1.89 7.52 -8.14
CA THR A 24 1.35 8.86 -8.03
C THR A 24 2.11 9.73 -7.06
N GLY A 25 2.89 9.13 -6.18
CA GLY A 25 3.60 9.85 -5.15
C GLY A 25 2.74 10.23 -3.96
N ALA A 26 1.56 9.71 -3.89
CA ALA A 26 0.61 10.07 -2.83
C ALA A 26 0.64 9.06 -1.69
N VAL A 27 0.42 9.55 -0.49
CA VAL A 27 0.26 8.70 0.67
C VAL A 27 -1.18 8.22 0.72
N ILE A 28 -1.36 6.90 0.66
CA ILE A 28 -2.70 6.31 0.63
C ILE A 28 -3.26 6.22 2.03
N GLU A 29 -2.47 5.66 2.95
CA GLU A 29 -2.91 5.48 4.33
C GLU A 29 -1.77 5.88 5.24
N SER A 30 -2.11 6.48 6.37
CA SER A 30 -1.07 6.98 7.25
C SER A 30 -1.40 6.77 8.73
N ALA A 31 -2.18 5.76 9.05
CA ALA A 31 -2.62 5.59 10.42
C ALA A 31 -2.21 4.26 11.03
N TYR A 32 -1.23 3.59 10.47
CA TYR A 32 -0.80 2.32 10.99
C TYR A 32 0.20 2.52 12.10
N THR A 33 -0.02 1.85 13.21
CA THR A 33 0.94 1.88 14.32
C THR A 33 1.82 0.64 14.34
N CYS A 34 1.58 -0.30 13.43
CA CYS A 34 2.33 -1.53 13.37
C CYS A 34 2.84 -1.74 11.94
N GLU A 35 4.13 -1.92 11.81
CA GLU A 35 4.73 -2.07 10.49
C GLU A 35 4.19 -3.29 9.76
N LYS A 36 3.96 -4.35 10.49
CA LYS A 36 3.45 -5.57 9.91
C LYS A 36 2.10 -5.36 9.25
N TRP A 37 1.25 -4.62 9.91
CA TRP A 37 -0.08 -4.35 9.35
C TRP A 37 0.01 -3.49 8.11
N ALA A 38 0.90 -2.52 8.14
CA ALA A 38 1.08 -1.65 6.98
C ALA A 38 1.60 -2.44 5.79
N GLU A 39 2.56 -3.30 6.03
CA GLU A 39 3.13 -4.12 4.96
C GLU A 39 2.10 -5.08 4.39
N ARG A 40 1.30 -5.64 5.26
CA ARG A 40 0.26 -6.56 4.83
C ARG A 40 -0.77 -5.86 3.96
N GLU A 41 -1.14 -4.68 4.38
CA GLU A 41 -2.11 -3.91 3.62
C GLU A 41 -1.52 -3.48 2.28
N ALA A 42 -0.25 -3.08 2.28
CA ALA A 42 0.40 -2.70 1.05
C ALA A 42 0.45 -3.87 0.08
N GLU A 43 0.70 -5.04 0.60
CA GLU A 43 0.73 -6.23 -0.24
C GLU A 43 -0.63 -6.54 -0.84
N ARG A 44 -1.67 -6.37 -0.03
CA ARG A 44 -3.02 -6.60 -0.51
C ARG A 44 -3.37 -5.61 -1.61
N MET A 45 -3.02 -4.36 -1.40
CA MET A 45 -3.28 -3.35 -2.39
C MET A 45 -2.48 -3.57 -3.67
N GLU A 46 -1.29 -4.10 -3.50
CA GLU A 46 -0.45 -4.43 -4.65
C GLU A 46 -1.16 -5.43 -5.55
N LYS A 47 -1.78 -6.42 -4.94
CA LYS A 47 -2.49 -7.43 -5.70
C LYS A 47 -3.74 -6.88 -6.35
N GLU A 48 -4.42 -6.00 -5.65
CA GLU A 48 -5.69 -5.49 -6.15
C GLU A 48 -5.53 -4.38 -7.16
N ASN A 49 -4.54 -3.53 -6.95
CA ASN A 49 -4.43 -2.32 -7.76
C ASN A 49 -3.17 -2.25 -8.58
N GLY A 50 -2.10 -2.89 -8.10
CA GLY A 50 -0.84 -2.84 -8.81
C GLY A 50 -0.71 -3.98 -9.78
N GLU A 51 -0.68 -5.16 -9.22
CA GLU A 51 -0.46 -6.36 -10.02
C GLU A 51 -1.66 -6.71 -10.86
N ASN A 52 -2.84 -6.44 -10.35
CA ASN A 52 -4.07 -6.84 -11.01
C ASN A 52 -4.51 -5.92 -12.11
N LEU A 53 -3.73 -4.93 -12.42
CA LEU A 53 -4.12 -4.04 -13.51
C LEU A 53 -4.38 -4.80 -14.79
N HIS A 54 -3.55 -5.78 -15.05
CA HIS A 54 -3.73 -6.58 -16.26
C HIS A 54 -4.85 -7.59 -16.10
N ARG A 55 -5.05 -8.06 -14.90
CA ARG A 55 -6.00 -9.11 -14.66
C ARG A 55 -7.41 -8.61 -14.52
N VAL A 56 -7.55 -7.32 -14.35
CA VAL A 56 -8.88 -6.74 -14.21
C VAL A 56 -9.76 -7.11 -15.38
N HIS A 57 -9.20 -7.09 -16.56
CA HIS A 57 -9.98 -7.44 -17.75
C HIS A 57 -10.48 -8.86 -17.69
N GLN A 58 -9.65 -9.75 -17.23
CA GLN A 58 -10.05 -11.15 -17.18
C GLN A 58 -11.14 -11.37 -16.17
N LYS A 59 -11.03 -10.69 -15.05
CA LYS A 59 -12.03 -10.87 -14.02
C LYS A 59 -13.36 -10.32 -14.44
N GLN A 60 -13.33 -9.26 -15.18
CA GLN A 60 -14.58 -8.64 -15.58
C GLN A 60 -15.34 -9.47 -16.57
N ARG A 61 -14.64 -10.30 -17.29
CA ARG A 61 -15.32 -11.13 -18.26
C ARG A 61 -16.09 -12.26 -17.60
N ASP A 62 -15.75 -12.57 -16.41
CA ASP A 62 -16.50 -13.57 -15.66
C ASP A 62 -17.82 -12.97 -15.16
#